data_45ca5b5809ac944734c99cf16cdde801
#
_entry.id   45ca5b5809ac944734c99cf16cdde801
#
_cell.length_a   1.000
_cell.length_b   1.000
_cell.length_c   1.000
_cell.angle_alpha   90.00
_cell.angle_beta   90.00
_cell.angle_gamma   90.00
#
_symmetry.space_group_name_H-M   'P 1'
#
loop_
_entity.id
_entity.type
_entity.pdbx_description
1 polymer ?
#
loop_
_entity_poly.entity_id
_entity_poly.type
_entity_poly.pdbx_seq_one_letter_code
_entity_poly.pdbx_strand_id
1 'polypeptide(L)'
;MDMQNLETQFEELKSRVDALSKKTVDNKLSMVVFSGDLDKVLAAFVMATGAVAMGMEVVMFFTFWGTPVLRDKKKSVGGKDVMGKMFGAMLPTGTGDVKLSNMNMGGMGTAMMKSLMKKKNVASLEEMIELAEELDVRIYVCEMSMDLMGFKREEFIDYKDMGFAGVATFLQEAQNSKVQLFI
;
A
#
# COMPACT_ATOMS: atom_id res chain seq x y z
N MET A 1 34.58 -29.74 33.28
CA MET A 1 34.23 -28.75 32.21
C MET A 1 34.74 -27.42 32.73
N ASP A 2 35.76 -26.87 32.10
CA ASP A 2 36.49 -25.74 32.61
C ASP A 2 35.70 -24.46 32.41
N MET A 3 35.56 -23.61 33.42
CA MET A 3 34.76 -22.39 33.43
C MET A 3 35.17 -21.45 32.25
N GLN A 4 36.45 -21.38 31.97
CA GLN A 4 37.01 -20.63 30.82
C GLN A 4 36.47 -21.13 29.47
N ASN A 5 36.29 -22.44 29.30
CA ASN A 5 35.78 -23.04 28.08
C ASN A 5 34.27 -22.66 27.91
N LEU A 6 33.54 -22.62 29.01
CA LEU A 6 32.12 -22.24 28.98
C LEU A 6 31.92 -20.76 28.62
N GLU A 7 32.77 -19.89 29.15
CA GLU A 7 32.76 -18.45 28.82
C GLU A 7 33.10 -18.20 27.36
N THR A 8 34.10 -18.90 26.83
CA THR A 8 34.46 -18.80 25.41
C THR A 8 33.33 -19.26 24.48
N GLN A 9 32.70 -20.38 24.80
CA GLN A 9 31.53 -20.87 24.05
C GLN A 9 30.33 -19.93 24.11
N PHE A 10 30.11 -19.29 25.27
CA PHE A 10 29.04 -18.32 25.44
C PHE A 10 29.26 -17.07 24.59
N GLU A 11 30.46 -16.50 24.57
CA GLU A 11 30.79 -15.34 23.75
C GLU A 11 30.75 -15.69 22.23
N GLU A 12 31.17 -16.88 21.84
CA GLU A 12 31.04 -17.34 20.46
C GLU A 12 29.57 -17.49 20.05
N LEU A 13 28.74 -18.08 20.93
CA LEU A 13 27.30 -18.24 20.67
C LEU A 13 26.61 -16.88 20.56
N LYS A 14 26.93 -15.95 21.45
CA LYS A 14 26.43 -14.58 21.44
C LYS A 14 26.81 -13.85 20.14
N SER A 15 28.05 -13.95 19.71
CA SER A 15 28.51 -13.39 18.45
C SER A 15 27.78 -13.98 17.23
N ARG A 16 27.50 -15.30 17.24
CA ARG A 16 26.72 -15.96 16.19
C ARG A 16 25.26 -15.52 16.20
N VAL A 17 24.64 -15.37 17.37
CA VAL A 17 23.30 -14.87 17.52
C VAL A 17 23.18 -13.43 17.00
N ASP A 18 24.13 -12.56 17.37
CA ASP A 18 24.18 -11.17 16.89
C ASP A 18 24.38 -11.10 15.35
N ALA A 19 25.21 -11.97 14.79
CA ALA A 19 25.41 -12.05 13.35
C ALA A 19 24.16 -12.57 12.61
N LEU A 20 23.42 -13.49 13.18
CA LEU A 20 22.15 -14.00 12.65
C LEU A 20 21.04 -12.96 12.78
N SER A 21 20.96 -12.26 13.91
CA SER A 21 19.99 -11.17 14.15
C SER A 21 20.14 -10.04 13.11
N LYS A 22 21.38 -9.70 12.75
CA LYS A 22 21.65 -8.71 11.68
C LYS A 22 21.27 -9.18 10.26
N LYS A 23 21.06 -10.48 10.06
CA LYS A 23 20.66 -11.08 8.78
C LYS A 23 19.17 -11.40 8.69
N THR A 24 18.45 -11.34 9.82
CA THR A 24 17.00 -11.58 9.79
C THR A 24 16.29 -10.33 9.28
N VAL A 25 15.50 -10.49 8.23
CA VAL A 25 14.57 -9.46 7.75
C VAL A 25 13.37 -9.38 8.70
N ASP A 26 12.77 -8.21 8.81
CA ASP A 26 11.60 -7.99 9.63
C ASP A 26 10.42 -8.86 9.16
N ASN A 27 9.55 -9.23 10.08
CA ASN A 27 8.30 -9.90 9.75
C ASN A 27 7.33 -8.89 9.11
N LYS A 28 7.69 -8.46 7.92
CA LYS A 28 7.07 -7.34 7.20
C LYS A 28 6.70 -7.76 5.77
N LEU A 29 5.58 -7.23 5.30
CA LEU A 29 5.18 -7.23 3.90
C LEU A 29 5.34 -5.81 3.36
N SER A 30 6.12 -5.66 2.28
CA SER A 30 6.17 -4.42 1.50
C SER A 30 5.55 -4.64 0.12
N MET A 31 4.69 -3.74 -0.31
CA MET A 31 3.90 -3.91 -1.53
C MET A 31 3.90 -2.64 -2.36
N VAL A 32 4.22 -2.77 -3.66
CA VAL A 32 3.95 -1.72 -4.65
C VAL A 32 2.55 -1.92 -5.21
N VAL A 33 1.72 -0.88 -5.12
CA VAL A 33 0.42 -0.80 -5.77
C VAL A 33 0.55 0.14 -6.97
N PHE A 34 0.77 -0.45 -8.13
CA PHE A 34 0.96 0.26 -9.40
C PHE A 34 -0.37 0.45 -10.13
N SER A 35 -1.24 -0.54 -10.07
CA SER A 35 -2.53 -0.52 -10.78
C SER A 35 -3.59 0.25 -9.99
N GLY A 36 -4.45 0.97 -10.74
CA GLY A 36 -5.65 1.63 -10.21
C GLY A 36 -6.94 0.83 -10.48
N ASP A 37 -6.85 -0.43 -10.90
CA ASP A 37 -8.02 -1.27 -11.17
C ASP A 37 -8.64 -1.80 -9.87
N LEU A 38 -9.96 -1.79 -9.78
CA LEU A 38 -10.72 -2.17 -8.57
C LEU A 38 -10.32 -3.56 -8.04
N ASP A 39 -10.27 -4.54 -8.91
CA ASP A 39 -9.97 -5.94 -8.56
C ASP A 39 -8.53 -6.09 -8.05
N LYS A 40 -7.58 -5.37 -8.62
CA LYS A 40 -6.18 -5.41 -8.20
C LYS A 40 -5.94 -4.68 -6.88
N VAL A 41 -6.50 -3.47 -6.75
CA VAL A 41 -6.36 -2.71 -5.50
C VAL A 41 -7.08 -3.41 -4.35
N LEU A 42 -8.28 -3.97 -4.60
CA LEU A 42 -9.00 -4.76 -3.60
C LEU A 42 -8.17 -5.97 -3.16
N ALA A 43 -7.56 -6.70 -4.11
CA ALA A 43 -6.66 -7.82 -3.80
C ALA A 43 -5.44 -7.35 -2.97
N ALA A 44 -4.88 -6.19 -3.26
CA ALA A 44 -3.78 -5.61 -2.49
C ALA A 44 -4.18 -5.39 -1.02
N PHE A 45 -5.33 -4.79 -0.77
CA PHE A 45 -5.81 -4.57 0.60
C PHE A 45 -6.21 -5.87 1.32
N VAL A 46 -6.80 -6.86 0.61
CA VAL A 46 -7.06 -8.19 1.18
C VAL A 46 -5.77 -8.87 1.63
N MET A 47 -4.69 -8.78 0.81
CA MET A 47 -3.39 -9.33 1.19
C MET A 47 -2.75 -8.53 2.34
N ALA A 48 -2.88 -7.21 2.34
CA ALA A 48 -2.37 -6.36 3.40
C ALA A 48 -3.01 -6.69 4.76
N THR A 49 -4.34 -6.70 4.83
CA THR A 49 -5.07 -7.03 6.06
C THR A 49 -4.85 -8.48 6.52
N GLY A 50 -4.75 -9.41 5.55
CA GLY A 50 -4.40 -10.80 5.82
C GLY A 50 -2.98 -10.96 6.39
N ALA A 51 -2.01 -10.19 5.91
CA ALA A 51 -0.64 -10.19 6.43
C ALA A 51 -0.60 -9.64 7.88
N VAL A 52 -1.34 -8.57 8.18
CA VAL A 52 -1.47 -8.06 9.55
C VAL A 52 -2.07 -9.12 10.47
N ALA A 53 -3.11 -9.84 10.02
CA ALA A 53 -3.71 -10.94 10.80
C ALA A 53 -2.72 -12.09 11.07
N MET A 54 -1.66 -12.23 10.26
CA MET A 54 -0.54 -13.15 10.47
C MET A 54 0.59 -12.56 11.34
N GLY A 55 0.39 -11.37 11.92
CA GLY A 55 1.37 -10.68 12.76
C GLY A 55 2.51 -10.01 11.98
N MET A 56 2.29 -9.66 10.73
CA MET A 56 3.26 -8.92 9.92
C MET A 56 2.98 -7.42 9.99
N GLU A 57 4.03 -6.62 10.00
CA GLU A 57 3.92 -5.21 9.61
C GLU A 57 3.65 -5.10 8.11
N VAL A 58 2.88 -4.11 7.69
CA VAL A 58 2.56 -3.92 6.27
C VAL A 58 2.85 -2.49 5.83
N VAL A 59 3.55 -2.39 4.70
CA VAL A 59 3.82 -1.12 4.01
C VAL A 59 3.34 -1.23 2.57
N MET A 60 2.48 -0.31 2.15
CA MET A 60 1.97 -0.21 0.79
C MET A 60 2.49 1.08 0.14
N PHE A 61 3.06 0.98 -1.05
CA PHE A 61 3.58 2.11 -1.83
C PHE A 61 2.75 2.29 -3.10
N PHE A 62 1.92 3.33 -3.10
CA PHE A 62 1.06 3.66 -4.23
C PHE A 62 1.80 4.54 -5.23
N THR A 63 1.89 4.08 -6.47
CA THR A 63 2.57 4.78 -7.55
C THR A 63 1.76 4.73 -8.85
N PHE A 64 2.05 5.63 -9.78
CA PHE A 64 1.38 5.74 -11.07
C PHE A 64 -0.16 5.62 -10.95
N TRP A 65 -0.76 4.60 -11.58
CA TRP A 65 -2.21 4.42 -11.66
C TRP A 65 -2.87 4.04 -10.33
N GLY A 66 -2.09 3.53 -9.37
CA GLY A 66 -2.56 3.30 -8.00
C GLY A 66 -2.77 4.60 -7.22
N THR A 67 -1.97 5.65 -7.51
CA THR A 67 -2.03 6.93 -6.79
C THR A 67 -3.42 7.58 -6.78
N PRO A 68 -4.15 7.69 -7.91
CA PRO A 68 -5.48 8.31 -7.96
C PRO A 68 -6.56 7.64 -7.10
N VAL A 69 -6.38 6.36 -6.75
CA VAL A 69 -7.33 5.59 -5.94
C VAL A 69 -7.50 6.18 -4.54
N LEU A 70 -6.42 6.76 -4.00
CA LEU A 70 -6.38 7.35 -2.66
C LEU A 70 -6.81 8.83 -2.64
N ARG A 71 -7.31 9.38 -3.74
CA ARG A 71 -7.84 10.76 -3.76
C ARG A 71 -9.20 10.81 -3.10
N ASP A 72 -9.53 11.97 -2.55
CA ASP A 72 -10.86 12.26 -1.99
C ASP A 72 -11.64 13.20 -2.93
N LYS A 73 -12.78 12.72 -3.42
CA LYS A 73 -13.66 13.48 -4.30
C LYS A 73 -14.17 14.79 -3.69
N LYS A 74 -14.18 14.90 -2.37
CA LYS A 74 -14.62 16.09 -1.65
C LYS A 74 -13.53 17.16 -1.57
N LYS A 75 -12.26 16.77 -1.80
CA LYS A 75 -11.10 17.64 -1.70
C LYS A 75 -10.69 18.13 -3.09
N SER A 76 -11.10 19.32 -3.46
CA SER A 76 -10.73 19.99 -4.72
C SER A 76 -9.73 21.09 -4.45
N VAL A 77 -8.60 21.07 -5.15
CA VAL A 77 -7.52 22.07 -5.00
C VAL A 77 -7.38 22.88 -6.28
N GLY A 78 -7.41 24.20 -6.14
CA GLY A 78 -7.19 25.14 -7.23
C GLY A 78 -5.70 25.31 -7.61
N GLY A 79 -5.43 26.05 -8.70
CA GLY A 79 -4.06 26.43 -9.07
C GLY A 79 -3.25 25.34 -9.76
N LYS A 80 -3.90 24.33 -10.34
CA LYS A 80 -3.26 23.33 -11.19
C LYS A 80 -2.95 23.88 -12.58
N ASP A 81 -1.87 23.43 -13.17
CA ASP A 81 -1.56 23.62 -14.58
C ASP A 81 -2.55 22.89 -15.51
N VAL A 82 -2.41 23.07 -16.81
CA VAL A 82 -3.32 22.46 -17.82
C VAL A 82 -3.27 20.94 -17.74
N MET A 83 -2.08 20.35 -17.59
CA MET A 83 -1.90 18.89 -17.52
C MET A 83 -2.51 18.32 -16.22
N GLY A 84 -2.27 18.96 -15.07
CA GLY A 84 -2.86 18.54 -13.79
C GLY A 84 -4.38 18.67 -13.76
N LYS A 85 -4.97 19.64 -14.48
CA LYS A 85 -6.43 19.70 -14.67
C LYS A 85 -6.95 18.55 -15.52
N MET A 86 -6.24 18.24 -16.61
CA MET A 86 -6.60 17.12 -17.50
C MET A 86 -6.54 15.78 -16.76
N PHE A 87 -5.43 15.46 -16.11
CA PHE A 87 -5.31 14.24 -15.31
C PHE A 87 -6.32 14.21 -14.15
N GLY A 88 -6.54 15.37 -13.50
CA GLY A 88 -7.54 15.47 -12.43
C GLY A 88 -8.95 15.14 -12.86
N ALA A 89 -9.32 15.41 -14.13
CA ALA A 89 -10.63 15.12 -14.69
C ALA A 89 -10.74 13.71 -15.31
N MET A 90 -9.64 13.15 -15.84
CA MET A 90 -9.64 11.87 -16.55
C MET A 90 -9.40 10.67 -15.62
N LEU A 91 -8.62 10.86 -14.55
CA LEU A 91 -8.28 9.80 -13.61
C LEU A 91 -9.32 9.68 -12.49
N PRO A 92 -9.45 8.49 -11.88
CA PRO A 92 -10.34 8.29 -10.75
C PRO A 92 -10.13 9.34 -9.65
N THR A 93 -11.23 9.79 -9.07
CA THR A 93 -11.19 10.67 -7.90
C THR A 93 -11.64 9.86 -6.69
N GLY A 94 -10.78 8.91 -6.30
CA GLY A 94 -11.02 8.02 -5.18
C GLY A 94 -11.66 6.67 -5.58
N THR A 95 -11.96 5.90 -4.55
CA THR A 95 -12.43 4.51 -4.62
C THR A 95 -13.75 4.32 -5.38
N GLY A 96 -14.61 5.33 -5.35
CA GLY A 96 -15.91 5.29 -6.04
C GLY A 96 -15.80 5.18 -7.56
N ASP A 97 -14.76 5.79 -8.14
CA ASP A 97 -14.58 5.93 -9.58
C ASP A 97 -13.69 4.83 -10.21
N VAL A 98 -13.10 3.94 -9.38
CA VAL A 98 -12.25 2.84 -9.88
C VAL A 98 -13.06 1.79 -10.63
N LYS A 99 -12.45 1.23 -11.67
CA LYS A 99 -13.08 0.29 -12.61
C LYS A 99 -12.37 -1.05 -12.56
N LEU A 100 -13.06 -2.11 -12.97
CA LEU A 100 -12.44 -3.42 -13.16
C LEU A 100 -11.39 -3.39 -14.27
N SER A 101 -10.33 -4.17 -14.09
CA SER A 101 -9.28 -4.39 -15.11
C SER A 101 -9.82 -5.09 -16.35
N ASN A 102 -10.70 -6.06 -16.15
CA ASN A 102 -11.33 -6.85 -17.19
C ASN A 102 -12.85 -6.81 -17.06
N MET A 103 -13.56 -7.05 -18.17
CA MET A 103 -15.03 -7.10 -18.22
C MET A 103 -15.72 -5.82 -17.72
N ASN A 104 -15.05 -4.67 -17.80
CA ASN A 104 -15.64 -3.40 -17.35
C ASN A 104 -16.86 -2.98 -18.19
N MET A 105 -16.89 -3.28 -19.51
CA MET A 105 -18.02 -3.08 -20.42
C MET A 105 -18.65 -1.67 -20.27
N GLY A 106 -17.83 -0.63 -20.31
CA GLY A 106 -18.28 0.76 -20.13
C GLY A 106 -18.76 1.09 -18.72
N GLY A 107 -18.34 0.33 -17.69
CA GLY A 107 -18.71 0.51 -16.29
C GLY A 107 -19.80 -0.43 -15.79
N MET A 108 -20.53 -1.10 -16.68
CA MET A 108 -21.60 -2.03 -16.32
C MET A 108 -21.06 -3.24 -15.54
N GLY A 109 -19.92 -3.80 -15.96
CA GLY A 109 -19.25 -4.89 -15.24
C GLY A 109 -18.82 -4.47 -13.84
N THR A 110 -18.27 -3.27 -13.68
CA THR A 110 -17.91 -2.72 -12.35
C THR A 110 -19.14 -2.57 -11.46
N ALA A 111 -20.25 -2.03 -11.98
CA ALA A 111 -21.49 -1.88 -11.21
C ALA A 111 -22.06 -3.23 -10.78
N MET A 112 -22.03 -4.21 -11.68
CA MET A 112 -22.48 -5.58 -11.39
C MET A 112 -21.58 -6.24 -10.31
N MET A 113 -20.26 -6.08 -10.40
CA MET A 113 -19.31 -6.61 -9.42
C MET A 113 -19.54 -5.99 -8.03
N LYS A 114 -19.64 -4.66 -7.94
CA LYS A 114 -19.94 -3.96 -6.67
C LYS A 114 -21.28 -4.42 -6.07
N SER A 115 -22.31 -4.62 -6.90
CA SER A 115 -23.60 -5.19 -6.47
C SER A 115 -23.48 -6.62 -5.93
N LEU A 116 -22.69 -7.46 -6.63
CA LEU A 116 -22.44 -8.84 -6.20
C LEU A 116 -21.65 -8.88 -4.88
N MET A 117 -20.63 -8.04 -4.70
CA MET A 117 -19.87 -7.91 -3.46
C MET A 117 -20.82 -7.59 -2.31
N LYS A 118 -21.66 -6.57 -2.46
CA LYS A 118 -22.67 -6.21 -1.46
C LYS A 118 -23.64 -7.38 -1.14
N LYS A 119 -24.12 -8.08 -2.15
CA LYS A 119 -25.02 -9.24 -1.96
C LYS A 119 -24.35 -10.41 -1.24
N LYS A 120 -23.04 -10.56 -1.40
CA LYS A 120 -22.23 -11.64 -0.79
C LYS A 120 -21.56 -11.22 0.52
N ASN A 121 -21.84 -10.02 1.03
CA ASN A 121 -21.19 -9.43 2.21
C ASN A 121 -19.65 -9.41 2.09
N VAL A 122 -19.14 -9.12 0.89
CA VAL A 122 -17.73 -8.85 0.63
C VAL A 122 -17.50 -7.36 0.81
N ALA A 123 -16.52 -6.99 1.62
CA ALA A 123 -16.18 -5.61 1.91
C ALA A 123 -15.87 -4.80 0.64
N SER A 124 -16.35 -3.58 0.58
CA SER A 124 -16.02 -2.62 -0.48
C SER A 124 -14.56 -2.16 -0.34
N LEU A 125 -14.05 -1.47 -1.36
CA LEU A 125 -12.69 -0.93 -1.30
C LEU A 125 -12.56 0.13 -0.21
N GLU A 126 -13.60 0.95 -0.01
CA GLU A 126 -13.67 1.93 1.08
C GLU A 126 -13.52 1.25 2.43
N GLU A 127 -14.35 0.25 2.71
CA GLU A 127 -14.30 -0.52 3.96
C GLU A 127 -12.96 -1.22 4.17
N MET A 128 -12.31 -1.68 3.10
CA MET A 128 -10.99 -2.29 3.18
C MET A 128 -9.88 -1.28 3.49
N ILE A 129 -10.00 -0.04 3.00
CA ILE A 129 -9.07 1.05 3.34
C ILE A 129 -9.24 1.45 4.81
N GLU A 130 -10.47 1.61 5.28
CA GLU A 130 -10.78 1.90 6.69
C GLU A 130 -10.23 0.79 7.60
N LEU A 131 -10.46 -0.48 7.26
CA LEU A 131 -9.92 -1.62 8.01
C LEU A 131 -8.37 -1.63 8.02
N ALA A 132 -7.73 -1.29 6.90
CA ALA A 132 -6.28 -1.21 6.82
C ALA A 132 -5.73 -0.09 7.73
N GLU A 133 -6.44 1.04 7.83
CA GLU A 133 -6.10 2.12 8.76
C GLU A 133 -6.21 1.69 10.23
N GLU A 134 -7.30 1.01 10.59
CA GLU A 134 -7.51 0.46 11.93
C GLU A 134 -6.44 -0.57 12.32
N LEU A 135 -5.89 -1.27 11.33
CA LEU A 135 -4.84 -2.28 11.49
C LEU A 135 -3.42 -1.72 11.37
N ASP A 136 -3.25 -0.39 11.41
CA ASP A 136 -1.97 0.32 11.32
C ASP A 136 -1.15 -0.05 10.06
N VAL A 137 -1.81 -0.36 8.94
CA VAL A 137 -1.16 -0.53 7.64
C VAL A 137 -0.60 0.82 7.19
N ARG A 138 0.71 0.90 6.94
CA ARG A 138 1.33 2.14 6.48
C ARG A 138 1.20 2.30 4.98
N ILE A 139 0.80 3.50 4.54
CA ILE A 139 0.68 3.84 3.12
C ILE A 139 1.67 4.96 2.77
N TYR A 140 2.44 4.75 1.71
CA TYR A 140 3.21 5.80 1.05
C TYR A 140 2.64 6.10 -0.33
N VAL A 141 2.51 7.38 -0.65
CA VAL A 141 2.14 7.87 -1.98
C VAL A 141 3.40 8.39 -2.67
N CYS A 142 3.64 7.96 -3.90
CA CYS A 142 4.82 8.32 -4.67
C CYS A 142 4.78 9.78 -5.09
N GLU A 143 5.70 10.61 -4.58
CA GLU A 143 5.78 12.04 -4.91
C GLU A 143 6.03 12.28 -6.40
N MET A 144 6.89 11.48 -7.05
CA MET A 144 7.15 11.58 -8.48
C MET A 144 5.87 11.36 -9.31
N SER A 145 5.04 10.40 -8.91
CA SER A 145 3.75 10.16 -9.62
C SER A 145 2.76 11.29 -9.37
N MET A 146 2.75 11.87 -8.18
CA MET A 146 1.92 13.03 -7.86
C MET A 146 2.33 14.23 -8.72
N ASP A 147 3.62 14.53 -8.79
CA ASP A 147 4.15 15.66 -9.57
C ASP A 147 3.85 15.49 -11.06
N LEU A 148 4.08 14.28 -11.60
CA LEU A 148 3.79 13.95 -12.99
C LEU A 148 2.32 14.14 -13.36
N MET A 149 1.40 13.79 -12.45
CA MET A 149 -0.05 13.87 -12.66
C MET A 149 -0.65 15.20 -12.16
N GLY A 150 0.16 16.08 -11.57
CA GLY A 150 -0.28 17.37 -11.03
C GLY A 150 -1.22 17.22 -9.83
N PHE A 151 -1.04 16.18 -9.01
CA PHE A 151 -1.78 16.01 -7.77
C PHE A 151 -1.10 16.71 -6.61
N LYS A 152 -1.90 17.24 -5.70
CA LYS A 152 -1.42 17.88 -4.47
C LYS A 152 -1.80 17.01 -3.26
N ARG A 153 -0.99 17.09 -2.20
CA ARG A 153 -1.18 16.28 -0.98
C ARG A 153 -2.57 16.45 -0.37
N GLU A 154 -3.12 17.65 -0.47
CA GLU A 154 -4.44 18.00 0.07
C GLU A 154 -5.60 17.33 -0.68
N GLU A 155 -5.36 16.67 -1.81
CA GLU A 155 -6.40 15.95 -2.57
C GLU A 155 -6.59 14.51 -2.11
N PHE A 156 -5.72 14.01 -1.24
CA PHE A 156 -5.78 12.63 -0.76
C PHE A 156 -6.70 12.49 0.46
N ILE A 157 -7.17 11.27 0.67
CA ILE A 157 -7.97 10.92 1.86
C ILE A 157 -7.18 11.22 3.13
N ASP A 158 -7.92 11.47 4.23
CA ASP A 158 -7.32 11.49 5.54
C ASP A 158 -7.11 10.04 5.98
N TYR A 159 -5.86 9.66 6.18
CA TYR A 159 -5.46 8.33 6.59
C TYR A 159 -4.30 8.46 7.58
N LYS A 160 -4.44 7.83 8.76
CA LYS A 160 -3.59 8.04 9.94
C LYS A 160 -2.10 7.87 9.67
N ASP A 161 -1.72 6.81 8.97
CA ASP A 161 -0.31 6.47 8.67
C ASP A 161 -0.03 6.57 7.16
N MET A 162 -0.36 7.73 6.58
CA MET A 162 -0.06 8.07 5.20
C MET A 162 1.11 9.02 5.10
N GLY A 163 2.12 8.61 4.33
CA GLY A 163 3.28 9.44 4.00
C GLY A 163 3.36 9.71 2.50
N PHE A 164 4.14 10.73 2.14
CA PHE A 164 4.49 11.06 0.76
C PHE A 164 5.99 10.88 0.61
N ALA A 165 6.43 10.03 -0.31
CA ALA A 165 7.81 9.61 -0.37
C ALA A 165 8.27 9.25 -1.78
N GLY A 166 9.58 9.28 -1.99
CA GLY A 166 10.23 8.75 -3.18
C GLY A 166 10.46 7.24 -3.11
N VAL A 167 10.84 6.65 -4.24
CA VAL A 167 11.13 5.21 -4.36
C VAL A 167 12.22 4.73 -3.40
N ALA A 168 13.16 5.59 -3.01
CA ALA A 168 14.23 5.23 -2.08
C ALA A 168 13.68 4.82 -0.70
N THR A 169 12.67 5.53 -0.20
CA THR A 169 11.97 5.17 1.04
C THR A 169 11.32 3.79 0.94
N PHE A 170 10.63 3.52 -0.17
CA PHE A 170 10.04 2.19 -0.39
C PHE A 170 11.11 1.09 -0.44
N LEU A 171 12.21 1.32 -1.15
CA LEU A 171 13.29 0.32 -1.25
C LEU A 171 13.95 0.03 0.11
N GLN A 172 14.04 1.05 0.98
CA GLN A 172 14.52 0.85 2.35
C GLN A 172 13.58 -0.05 3.16
N GLU A 173 12.27 0.16 3.05
CA GLU A 173 11.27 -0.73 3.65
C GLU A 173 11.33 -2.13 3.06
N ALA A 174 11.42 -2.24 1.73
CA ALA A 174 11.47 -3.52 1.03
C ALA A 174 12.71 -4.35 1.36
N GLN A 175 13.89 -3.72 1.52
CA GLN A 175 15.12 -4.43 1.91
C GLN A 175 14.99 -5.15 3.26
N ASN A 176 14.18 -4.60 4.16
CA ASN A 176 13.95 -5.16 5.49
C ASN A 176 12.68 -6.02 5.54
N SER A 177 12.04 -6.30 4.42
CA SER A 177 10.77 -7.03 4.36
C SER A 177 10.96 -8.47 3.94
N LYS A 178 10.29 -9.36 4.67
CA LYS A 178 10.28 -10.80 4.41
C LYS A 178 9.51 -11.18 3.15
N VAL A 179 8.47 -10.40 2.83
CA VAL A 179 7.65 -10.58 1.63
C VAL A 179 7.59 -9.26 0.87
N GLN A 180 7.74 -9.34 -0.46
CA GLN A 180 7.65 -8.19 -1.34
C GLN A 180 6.71 -8.51 -2.49
N LEU A 181 5.76 -7.63 -2.80
CA LEU A 181 4.78 -7.81 -3.85
C LEU A 181 4.74 -6.59 -4.77
N PHE A 182 4.34 -6.83 -6.03
CA PHE A 182 4.07 -5.81 -7.02
C PHE A 182 2.71 -6.11 -7.68
N ILE A 183 1.75 -5.16 -7.62
CA ILE A 183 0.35 -5.33 -8.05
C ILE A 183 -0.08 -4.20 -8.99
#